data_882b280652e6807532865c16574f4293
#
_entry.id   882b280652e6807532865c16574f4293
#
_cell.length_a   1.000
_cell.length_b   1.000
_cell.length_c   1.000
_cell.angle_alpha   90.00
_cell.angle_beta   90.00
_cell.angle_gamma   90.00
#
_symmetry.space_group_name_H-M   'P 1'
#
loop_
_entity.id
_entity.type
_entity.pdbx_description
1 polymer ?
#
loop_
_entity_poly.entity_id
_entity_poly.type
_entity_poly.pdbx_seq_one_letter_code
_entity_poly.pdbx_strand_id
1 'polypeptide(L)'
;MATTPEYPEAHGLLEGRTVLVTAAAGTGIGFATAKRAAEEGATVVISDAHERRLDEAAEQLAGVAGTRPLAIPCDVTVEEQVQYLVDATVAEYGGLDVLVNNAGLGGTANVVDMTDDQWGKVLDVTLNGTFRMMRAGMRAMRERGTGVIVNNASVIGWRAQQGQAHYAAAKAGVMALTRCAALEAAEFGVRINAVAPSLAMHAFLSKVTTDDLLAELTTREAFGRAAEPWEVANVIVFLASDYSTYMTGEVVSVSSQHP
;
A
#
# COMPACT_ATOMS: atom_id res chain seq x y z
N MET A 1 5.48 7.57 27.31
CA MET A 1 5.06 7.24 25.93
C MET A 1 5.31 8.45 25.07
N ALA A 2 5.90 8.28 23.88
CA ALA A 2 6.03 9.38 22.94
C ALA A 2 4.63 9.80 22.46
N THR A 3 4.40 11.09 22.38
CA THR A 3 3.13 11.62 21.82
C THR A 3 3.13 11.45 20.31
N THR A 4 1.96 11.22 19.71
CA THR A 4 1.80 11.29 18.26
C THR A 4 2.20 12.70 17.80
N PRO A 5 3.09 12.85 16.81
CA PRO A 5 3.47 14.15 16.30
C PRO A 5 2.30 14.84 15.59
N GLU A 6 2.41 16.14 15.36
CA GLU A 6 1.45 16.88 14.55
C GLU A 6 1.46 16.38 13.10
N TYR A 7 0.28 16.42 12.49
CA TYR A 7 0.12 16.07 11.08
C TYR A 7 0.82 17.13 10.22
N PRO A 8 1.74 16.74 9.30
CA PRO A 8 2.53 17.71 8.55
C PRO A 8 1.72 18.41 7.46
N GLU A 9 2.07 19.67 7.19
CA GLU A 9 1.50 20.43 6.08
C GLU A 9 1.87 19.81 4.72
N ALA A 10 1.08 20.12 3.70
CA ALA A 10 1.33 19.68 2.32
C ALA A 10 2.31 20.63 1.62
N HIS A 11 3.08 20.07 0.68
CA HIS A 11 4.13 20.79 -0.06
C HIS A 11 4.00 20.68 -1.59
N GLY A 12 2.88 20.10 -2.10
CA GLY A 12 2.66 19.93 -3.54
C GLY A 12 3.53 18.85 -4.18
N LEU A 13 3.96 17.84 -3.40
CA LEU A 13 4.92 16.81 -3.85
C LEU A 13 4.41 15.96 -5.02
N LEU A 14 3.11 15.89 -5.23
CA LEU A 14 2.45 15.09 -6.26
C LEU A 14 1.56 15.94 -7.18
N GLU A 15 1.82 17.23 -7.24
CA GLU A 15 1.03 18.13 -8.09
C GLU A 15 1.01 17.66 -9.55
N GLY A 16 -0.19 17.53 -10.13
CA GLY A 16 -0.38 17.09 -11.51
C GLY A 16 -0.15 15.60 -11.76
N ARG A 17 0.11 14.78 -10.73
CA ARG A 17 0.26 13.33 -10.85
C ARG A 17 -1.08 12.62 -10.70
N THR A 18 -1.31 11.58 -11.50
CA THR A 18 -2.40 10.62 -11.33
C THR A 18 -1.94 9.47 -10.44
N VAL A 19 -2.55 9.32 -9.27
CA VAL A 19 -2.17 8.34 -8.25
C VAL A 19 -3.28 7.33 -8.03
N LEU A 20 -3.02 6.05 -8.30
CA LEU A 20 -3.94 4.94 -8.04
C LEU A 20 -3.54 4.21 -6.75
N VAL A 21 -4.47 4.08 -5.80
CA VAL A 21 -4.25 3.37 -4.53
C VAL A 21 -5.23 2.22 -4.38
N THR A 22 -4.71 1.00 -4.18
CA THR A 22 -5.53 -0.20 -3.93
C THR A 22 -5.83 -0.39 -2.44
N ALA A 23 -6.96 -1.05 -2.11
CA ALA A 23 -7.45 -1.23 -0.74
C ALA A 23 -7.49 0.09 0.05
N ALA A 24 -8.05 1.11 -0.59
CA ALA A 24 -8.11 2.48 -0.06
C ALA A 24 -9.41 2.78 0.71
N ALA A 25 -10.32 1.82 0.84
CA ALA A 25 -11.52 1.97 1.66
C ALA A 25 -11.21 1.78 3.15
N GLY A 26 -11.80 2.60 3.99
CA GLY A 26 -11.68 2.50 5.44
C GLY A 26 -10.71 3.50 6.08
N THR A 27 -9.93 3.08 7.07
CA THR A 27 -9.12 3.97 7.93
C THR A 27 -7.63 3.56 7.99
N GLY A 28 -7.21 2.64 7.12
CA GLY A 28 -5.85 2.13 7.11
C GLY A 28 -4.88 2.94 6.24
N ILE A 29 -3.72 2.34 5.99
CA ILE A 29 -2.62 2.95 5.22
C ILE A 29 -3.08 3.37 3.81
N GLY A 30 -3.92 2.56 3.15
CA GLY A 30 -4.42 2.88 1.80
C GLY A 30 -5.22 4.17 1.76
N PHE A 31 -6.20 4.34 2.66
CA PHE A 31 -6.97 5.58 2.76
C PHE A 31 -6.08 6.77 3.16
N ALA A 32 -5.20 6.58 4.16
CA ALA A 32 -4.28 7.64 4.58
C ALA A 32 -3.35 8.07 3.43
N THR A 33 -2.91 7.11 2.59
CA THR A 33 -2.09 7.40 1.40
C THR A 33 -2.88 8.16 0.34
N ALA A 34 -4.12 7.74 0.05
CA ALA A 34 -4.99 8.44 -0.90
C ALA A 34 -5.27 9.88 -0.44
N LYS A 35 -5.57 10.05 0.86
CA LYS A 35 -5.77 11.36 1.49
C LYS A 35 -4.52 12.23 1.37
N ARG A 36 -3.36 11.69 1.77
CA ARG A 36 -2.11 12.44 1.71
C ARG A 36 -1.72 12.80 0.28
N ALA A 37 -1.89 11.89 -0.69
CA ALA A 37 -1.66 12.17 -2.10
C ALA A 37 -2.55 13.30 -2.62
N ALA A 38 -3.83 13.32 -2.24
CA ALA A 38 -4.75 14.41 -2.60
C ALA A 38 -4.31 15.76 -2.01
N GLU A 39 -3.89 15.78 -0.74
CA GLU A 39 -3.35 16.99 -0.09
C GLU A 39 -2.08 17.49 -0.78
N GLU A 40 -1.26 16.58 -1.31
CA GLU A 40 -0.04 16.90 -2.08
C GLU A 40 -0.31 17.24 -3.56
N GLY A 41 -1.56 17.49 -3.93
CA GLY A 41 -1.96 17.98 -5.26
C GLY A 41 -2.18 16.91 -6.32
N ALA A 42 -2.24 15.62 -5.95
CA ALA A 42 -2.51 14.54 -6.89
C ALA A 42 -3.98 14.45 -7.30
N THR A 43 -4.22 14.01 -8.54
CA THR A 43 -5.48 13.41 -8.95
C THR A 43 -5.50 11.97 -8.47
N VAL A 44 -6.43 11.65 -7.55
CA VAL A 44 -6.45 10.35 -6.88
C VAL A 44 -7.52 9.43 -7.47
N VAL A 45 -7.13 8.18 -7.72
CA VAL A 45 -8.02 7.05 -8.01
C VAL A 45 -7.92 6.08 -6.85
N ILE A 46 -9.06 5.63 -6.36
CA ILE A 46 -9.12 4.66 -5.26
C ILE A 46 -9.81 3.37 -5.68
N SER A 47 -9.35 2.27 -5.12
CA SER A 47 -9.95 0.97 -5.36
C SER A 47 -10.00 0.12 -4.08
N ASP A 48 -11.04 -0.70 -3.98
CA ASP A 48 -11.21 -1.70 -2.92
C ASP A 48 -12.17 -2.80 -3.41
N ALA A 49 -12.10 -3.99 -2.84
CA ALA A 49 -13.07 -5.06 -3.10
C ALA A 49 -14.46 -4.81 -2.46
N HIS A 50 -14.57 -3.87 -1.53
CA HIS A 50 -15.79 -3.54 -0.81
C HIS A 50 -16.44 -2.26 -1.34
N GLU A 51 -17.35 -2.36 -2.30
CA GLU A 51 -18.00 -1.25 -2.99
C GLU A 51 -18.57 -0.18 -2.03
N ARG A 52 -19.37 -0.57 -1.03
CA ARG A 52 -19.98 0.42 -0.09
C ARG A 52 -18.92 1.21 0.67
N ARG A 53 -17.88 0.56 1.20
CA ARG A 53 -16.80 1.25 1.92
C ARG A 53 -15.95 2.11 0.99
N LEU A 54 -15.80 1.68 -0.26
CA LEU A 54 -15.11 2.44 -1.29
C LEU A 54 -15.86 3.74 -1.63
N ASP A 55 -17.17 3.67 -1.74
CA ASP A 55 -18.03 4.83 -1.96
C ASP A 55 -17.96 5.82 -0.79
N GLU A 56 -18.07 5.32 0.45
CA GLU A 56 -17.89 6.11 1.67
C GLU A 56 -16.51 6.80 1.73
N ALA A 57 -15.44 6.11 1.31
CA ALA A 57 -14.09 6.68 1.24
C ALA A 57 -13.96 7.77 0.17
N ALA A 58 -14.61 7.57 -0.99
CA ALA A 58 -14.62 8.58 -2.05
C ALA A 58 -15.31 9.88 -1.60
N GLU A 59 -16.42 9.79 -0.86
CA GLU A 59 -17.09 10.96 -0.28
C GLU A 59 -16.19 11.69 0.74
N GLN A 60 -15.51 10.95 1.60
CA GLN A 60 -14.57 11.55 2.56
C GLN A 60 -13.41 12.27 1.86
N LEU A 61 -12.85 11.68 0.81
CA LEU A 61 -11.76 12.27 0.04
C LEU A 61 -12.22 13.48 -0.77
N ALA A 62 -13.47 13.54 -1.19
CA ALA A 62 -14.05 14.72 -1.86
C ALA A 62 -13.92 15.98 -1.00
N GLY A 63 -14.08 15.85 0.33
CA GLY A 63 -13.88 16.93 1.28
C GLY A 63 -12.43 17.44 1.40
N VAL A 64 -11.47 16.63 1.02
CA VAL A 64 -10.02 16.95 1.04
C VAL A 64 -9.56 17.51 -0.30
N ALA A 65 -9.89 16.80 -1.38
CA ALA A 65 -9.44 17.12 -2.74
C ALA A 65 -10.28 18.22 -3.44
N GLY A 66 -11.43 18.61 -2.86
CA GLY A 66 -12.39 19.51 -3.50
C GLY A 66 -13.21 18.87 -4.63
N THR A 67 -12.82 17.67 -5.07
CA THR A 67 -13.52 16.87 -6.08
C THR A 67 -13.57 15.41 -5.63
N ARG A 68 -14.65 14.71 -5.98
CA ARG A 68 -14.77 13.28 -5.68
C ARG A 68 -13.79 12.48 -6.54
N PRO A 69 -12.92 11.65 -5.95
CA PRO A 69 -12.00 10.82 -6.71
C PRO A 69 -12.75 9.74 -7.51
N LEU A 70 -12.16 9.30 -8.60
CA LEU A 70 -12.61 8.09 -9.30
C LEU A 70 -12.44 6.89 -8.36
N ALA A 71 -13.53 6.17 -8.13
CA ALA A 71 -13.59 5.02 -7.23
C ALA A 71 -14.06 3.79 -8.02
N ILE A 72 -13.18 2.81 -8.18
CA ILE A 72 -13.44 1.62 -8.99
C ILE A 72 -13.33 0.37 -8.11
N PRO A 73 -14.40 -0.42 -7.95
CA PRO A 73 -14.33 -1.71 -7.27
C PRO A 73 -13.35 -2.64 -7.98
N CYS A 74 -12.46 -3.27 -7.20
CA CYS A 74 -11.51 -4.26 -7.74
C CYS A 74 -11.10 -5.26 -6.66
N ASP A 75 -11.32 -6.53 -6.95
CA ASP A 75 -10.68 -7.63 -6.27
C ASP A 75 -9.35 -7.92 -7.00
N VAL A 76 -8.23 -7.69 -6.33
CA VAL A 76 -6.88 -7.88 -6.91
C VAL A 76 -6.55 -9.35 -7.21
N THR A 77 -7.40 -10.29 -6.79
CA THR A 77 -7.29 -11.71 -7.15
C THR A 77 -7.87 -12.03 -8.54
N VAL A 78 -8.62 -11.08 -9.13
CA VAL A 78 -9.29 -11.22 -10.44
C VAL A 78 -8.58 -10.36 -11.48
N GLU A 79 -7.90 -11.01 -12.41
CA GLU A 79 -7.07 -10.34 -13.43
C GLU A 79 -7.86 -9.33 -14.29
N GLU A 80 -9.07 -9.67 -14.68
CA GLU A 80 -9.92 -8.82 -15.52
C GLU A 80 -10.30 -7.52 -14.79
N GLN A 81 -10.53 -7.57 -13.48
CA GLN A 81 -10.83 -6.39 -12.68
C GLN A 81 -9.59 -5.51 -12.50
N VAL A 82 -8.42 -6.13 -12.33
CA VAL A 82 -7.13 -5.43 -12.25
C VAL A 82 -6.85 -4.69 -13.56
N GLN A 83 -6.99 -5.35 -14.69
CA GLN A 83 -6.77 -4.72 -15.99
C GLN A 83 -7.76 -3.58 -16.23
N TYR A 84 -9.06 -3.81 -15.95
CA TYR A 84 -10.09 -2.78 -16.07
C TYR A 84 -9.78 -1.53 -15.21
N LEU A 85 -9.33 -1.73 -13.98
CA LEU A 85 -8.98 -0.64 -13.06
C LEU A 85 -7.87 0.26 -13.63
N VAL A 86 -6.82 -0.35 -14.17
CA VAL A 86 -5.70 0.41 -14.77
C VAL A 86 -6.14 1.08 -16.07
N ASP A 87 -6.85 0.36 -16.95
CA ASP A 87 -7.31 0.90 -18.24
C ASP A 87 -8.29 2.05 -18.05
N ALA A 88 -9.23 1.94 -17.11
CA ALA A 88 -10.17 3.01 -16.78
C ALA A 88 -9.46 4.24 -16.19
N THR A 89 -8.42 4.04 -15.36
CA THR A 89 -7.60 5.15 -14.85
C THR A 89 -6.89 5.88 -15.99
N VAL A 90 -6.27 5.13 -16.91
CA VAL A 90 -5.57 5.71 -18.07
C VAL A 90 -6.54 6.42 -19.02
N ALA A 91 -7.72 5.84 -19.26
CA ALA A 91 -8.74 6.43 -20.13
C ALA A 91 -9.29 7.77 -19.57
N GLU A 92 -9.52 7.84 -18.26
CA GLU A 92 -10.08 9.02 -17.61
C GLU A 92 -9.08 10.18 -17.50
N TYR A 93 -7.81 9.88 -17.15
CA TYR A 93 -6.82 10.91 -16.82
C TYR A 93 -5.64 10.99 -17.81
N GLY A 94 -5.67 10.22 -18.89
CA GLY A 94 -4.61 10.21 -19.90
C GLY A 94 -3.33 9.49 -19.48
N GLY A 95 -3.29 8.89 -18.28
CA GLY A 95 -2.14 8.13 -17.81
C GLY A 95 -2.20 7.76 -16.33
N LEU A 96 -1.25 6.93 -15.93
CA LEU A 96 -1.03 6.53 -14.56
C LEU A 96 0.42 6.90 -14.18
N ASP A 97 0.61 7.83 -13.25
CA ASP A 97 1.94 8.29 -12.82
C ASP A 97 2.43 7.51 -11.61
N VAL A 98 1.53 7.19 -10.68
CA VAL A 98 1.86 6.48 -9.44
C VAL A 98 0.86 5.36 -9.17
N LEU A 99 1.38 4.16 -8.93
CA LEU A 99 0.59 3.02 -8.44
C LEU A 99 1.03 2.66 -7.02
N VAL A 100 0.09 2.68 -6.08
CA VAL A 100 0.33 2.23 -4.69
C VAL A 100 -0.39 0.90 -4.47
N ASN A 101 0.37 -0.18 -4.39
CA ASN A 101 -0.11 -1.52 -4.10
C ASN A 101 -0.21 -1.72 -2.59
N ASN A 102 -1.38 -1.40 -2.04
CA ASN A 102 -1.65 -1.51 -0.61
C ASN A 102 -2.57 -2.71 -0.27
N ALA A 103 -3.23 -3.31 -1.24
CA ALA A 103 -4.07 -4.49 -0.99
C ALA A 103 -3.27 -5.62 -0.34
N GLY A 104 -3.80 -6.18 0.73
CA GLY A 104 -3.19 -7.26 1.46
C GLY A 104 -4.16 -7.88 2.47
N LEU A 105 -3.96 -9.14 2.74
CA LEU A 105 -4.74 -9.92 3.70
C LEU A 105 -3.78 -10.60 4.68
N GLY A 106 -4.04 -10.44 5.96
CA GLY A 106 -3.40 -11.18 7.04
C GLY A 106 -4.31 -12.25 7.60
N GLY A 107 -3.83 -12.94 8.60
CA GLY A 107 -4.55 -13.96 9.35
C GLY A 107 -3.64 -14.51 10.44
N THR A 108 -4.17 -15.36 11.33
CA THR A 108 -3.37 -16.03 12.36
C THR A 108 -3.69 -17.51 12.36
N ALA A 109 -2.68 -18.34 12.06
CA ALA A 109 -2.74 -19.80 12.17
C ALA A 109 -1.33 -20.37 12.37
N ASN A 110 -1.18 -21.34 13.28
CA ASN A 110 0.09 -22.07 13.38
C ASN A 110 0.25 -22.97 12.15
N VAL A 111 1.50 -23.20 11.73
CA VAL A 111 1.78 -23.96 10.50
C VAL A 111 1.14 -25.35 10.51
N VAL A 112 1.13 -26.02 11.65
CA VAL A 112 0.57 -27.38 11.79
C VAL A 112 -0.97 -27.43 11.67
N ASP A 113 -1.65 -26.30 11.92
CA ASP A 113 -3.11 -26.19 11.90
C ASP A 113 -3.60 -25.37 10.68
N MET A 114 -2.68 -24.77 9.93
CA MET A 114 -3.02 -23.92 8.79
C MET A 114 -3.54 -24.75 7.63
N THR A 115 -4.72 -24.41 7.14
CA THR A 115 -5.27 -25.05 5.94
C THR A 115 -4.66 -24.49 4.67
N ASP A 116 -4.67 -25.28 3.58
CA ASP A 116 -4.25 -24.82 2.25
C ASP A 116 -5.04 -23.59 1.79
N ASP A 117 -6.31 -23.50 2.17
CA ASP A 117 -7.21 -22.38 1.88
C ASP A 117 -6.75 -21.08 2.57
N GLN A 118 -6.40 -21.16 3.86
CA GLN A 118 -5.85 -20.01 4.61
C GLN A 118 -4.53 -19.56 4.00
N TRP A 119 -3.64 -20.49 3.70
CA TRP A 119 -2.38 -20.22 3.03
C TRP A 119 -2.60 -19.57 1.66
N GLY A 120 -3.36 -20.23 0.79
CA GLY A 120 -3.60 -19.81 -0.59
C GLY A 120 -4.25 -18.44 -0.67
N LYS A 121 -5.26 -18.17 0.16
CA LYS A 121 -5.97 -16.89 0.17
C LYS A 121 -5.07 -15.71 0.55
N VAL A 122 -4.20 -15.88 1.55
CA VAL A 122 -3.28 -14.81 1.97
C VAL A 122 -2.25 -14.54 0.87
N LEU A 123 -1.69 -15.59 0.25
CA LEU A 123 -0.75 -15.42 -0.86
C LEU A 123 -1.42 -14.79 -2.08
N ASP A 124 -2.64 -15.22 -2.42
CA ASP A 124 -3.31 -14.75 -3.62
C ASP A 124 -3.67 -13.26 -3.54
N VAL A 125 -4.20 -12.80 -2.41
CA VAL A 125 -4.48 -11.37 -2.22
C VAL A 125 -3.19 -10.57 -2.11
N THR A 126 -2.24 -11.01 -1.26
CA THR A 126 -1.11 -10.16 -0.83
C THR A 126 0.04 -10.19 -1.83
N LEU A 127 0.41 -11.35 -2.34
CA LEU A 127 1.54 -11.51 -3.25
C LEU A 127 1.07 -11.50 -4.72
N ASN A 128 0.16 -12.40 -5.09
CA ASN A 128 -0.28 -12.50 -6.47
C ASN A 128 -1.08 -11.26 -6.91
N GLY A 129 -1.89 -10.67 -5.99
CA GLY A 129 -2.59 -9.42 -6.25
C GLY A 129 -1.63 -8.26 -6.52
N THR A 130 -0.57 -8.13 -5.69
CA THR A 130 0.50 -7.15 -5.94
C THR A 130 1.18 -7.40 -7.29
N PHE A 131 1.48 -8.66 -7.63
CA PHE A 131 2.06 -9.00 -8.94
C PHE A 131 1.14 -8.62 -10.10
N ARG A 132 -0.17 -8.94 -10.04
CA ARG A 132 -1.15 -8.59 -11.09
C ARG A 132 -1.21 -7.06 -11.29
N MET A 133 -1.36 -6.31 -10.20
CA MET A 133 -1.38 -4.85 -10.23
C MET A 133 -0.08 -4.25 -10.77
N MET A 134 1.08 -4.75 -10.33
CA MET A 134 2.38 -4.31 -10.85
C MET A 134 2.48 -4.56 -12.36
N ARG A 135 2.12 -5.74 -12.82
CA ARG A 135 2.15 -6.09 -14.24
C ARG A 135 1.29 -5.16 -15.09
N ALA A 136 0.05 -4.90 -14.66
CA ALA A 136 -0.85 -3.98 -15.36
C ALA A 136 -0.31 -2.54 -15.33
N GLY A 137 0.12 -2.04 -14.17
CA GLY A 137 0.70 -0.70 -14.01
C GLY A 137 1.99 -0.53 -14.81
N MET A 138 2.91 -1.50 -14.77
CA MET A 138 4.15 -1.46 -15.56
C MET A 138 3.89 -1.40 -17.06
N ARG A 139 2.87 -2.12 -17.56
CA ARG A 139 2.49 -2.07 -18.99
C ARG A 139 2.04 -0.66 -19.38
N ALA A 140 1.16 -0.05 -18.60
CA ALA A 140 0.67 1.30 -18.85
C ALA A 140 1.81 2.36 -18.75
N MET A 141 2.67 2.25 -17.74
CA MET A 141 3.78 3.17 -17.52
C MET A 141 4.88 3.02 -18.59
N ARG A 142 5.12 1.79 -19.07
CA ARG A 142 6.12 1.53 -20.14
C ARG A 142 5.80 2.28 -21.43
N GLU A 143 4.54 2.38 -21.81
CA GLU A 143 4.12 3.11 -23.01
C GLU A 143 4.40 4.61 -22.90
N ARG A 144 4.40 5.15 -21.67
CA ARG A 144 4.72 6.56 -21.39
C ARG A 144 6.20 6.83 -21.12
N GLY A 145 6.99 5.79 -20.84
CA GLY A 145 8.41 5.93 -20.49
C GLY A 145 8.65 6.54 -19.10
N THR A 146 7.65 6.55 -18.21
CA THR A 146 7.75 7.12 -16.86
C THR A 146 6.69 6.55 -15.93
N GLY A 147 6.99 6.50 -14.64
CA GLY A 147 6.05 6.09 -13.60
C GLY A 147 6.73 5.70 -12.31
N VAL A 148 5.94 5.54 -11.25
CA VAL A 148 6.41 5.07 -9.95
C VAL A 148 5.44 4.03 -9.38
N ILE A 149 5.98 2.93 -8.87
CA ILE A 149 5.21 1.94 -8.13
C ILE A 149 5.73 1.87 -6.70
N VAL A 150 4.84 1.95 -5.73
CA VAL A 150 5.15 1.76 -4.31
C VAL A 150 4.36 0.58 -3.76
N ASN A 151 5.05 -0.45 -3.34
CA ASN A 151 4.44 -1.65 -2.77
C ASN A 151 4.39 -1.56 -1.24
N ASN A 152 3.27 -1.93 -0.64
CA ASN A 152 3.15 -2.04 0.81
C ASN A 152 3.55 -3.46 1.26
N ALA A 153 4.81 -3.63 1.67
CA ALA A 153 5.34 -4.85 2.29
C ALA A 153 5.00 -4.88 3.80
N SER A 154 5.87 -5.38 4.64
CA SER A 154 5.78 -5.36 6.11
C SER A 154 7.12 -5.78 6.71
N VAL A 155 7.45 -5.30 7.92
CA VAL A 155 8.62 -5.80 8.68
C VAL A 155 8.56 -7.32 8.92
N ILE A 156 7.37 -7.93 8.92
CA ILE A 156 7.18 -9.39 9.04
C ILE A 156 7.78 -10.13 7.83
N GLY A 157 7.99 -9.48 6.69
CA GLY A 157 8.75 -10.05 5.58
C GLY A 157 10.24 -10.29 5.90
N TRP A 158 10.78 -9.62 6.92
CA TRP A 158 12.15 -9.81 7.44
C TRP A 158 12.19 -10.54 8.77
N ARG A 159 11.11 -10.46 9.57
CA ARG A 159 11.07 -10.92 10.96
C ARG A 159 10.11 -12.08 11.13
N ALA A 160 10.34 -12.87 12.17
CA ALA A 160 9.41 -13.93 12.56
C ALA A 160 8.33 -13.38 13.50
N GLN A 161 7.11 -13.83 13.26
CA GLN A 161 6.00 -13.70 14.20
C GLN A 161 5.18 -15.00 14.20
N GLN A 162 4.91 -15.56 15.38
CA GLN A 162 4.13 -16.78 15.52
C GLN A 162 2.75 -16.62 14.88
N GLY A 163 2.29 -17.66 14.17
CA GLY A 163 0.99 -17.68 13.51
C GLY A 163 0.91 -16.87 12.20
N GLN A 164 2.02 -16.27 11.75
CA GLN A 164 2.05 -15.39 10.58
C GLN A 164 2.82 -15.96 9.38
N ALA A 165 3.07 -17.27 9.31
CA ALA A 165 3.93 -17.87 8.29
C ALA A 165 3.48 -17.53 6.85
N HIS A 166 2.19 -17.64 6.54
CA HIS A 166 1.63 -17.29 5.23
C HIS A 166 1.80 -15.80 4.90
N TYR A 167 1.53 -14.92 5.85
CA TYR A 167 1.68 -13.48 5.66
C TYR A 167 3.15 -13.06 5.54
N ALA A 168 4.03 -13.63 6.36
CA ALA A 168 5.47 -13.42 6.27
C ALA A 168 6.02 -13.86 4.91
N ALA A 169 5.63 -15.04 4.42
CA ALA A 169 6.01 -15.53 3.10
C ALA A 169 5.52 -14.60 1.98
N ALA A 170 4.25 -14.16 2.04
CA ALA A 170 3.69 -13.24 1.05
C ALA A 170 4.43 -11.89 1.05
N LYS A 171 4.68 -11.30 2.22
CA LYS A 171 5.36 -9.99 2.34
C LYS A 171 6.84 -10.05 1.99
N ALA A 172 7.54 -11.15 2.31
CA ALA A 172 8.89 -11.42 1.82
C ALA A 172 8.89 -11.56 0.28
N GLY A 173 7.88 -12.23 -0.28
CA GLY A 173 7.67 -12.32 -1.72
C GLY A 173 7.47 -10.95 -2.39
N VAL A 174 6.67 -10.06 -1.78
CA VAL A 174 6.50 -8.68 -2.27
C VAL A 174 7.82 -7.92 -2.29
N MET A 175 8.67 -8.07 -1.26
CA MET A 175 10.00 -7.44 -1.23
C MET A 175 10.91 -7.98 -2.34
N ALA A 176 10.91 -9.29 -2.58
CA ALA A 176 11.69 -9.91 -3.64
C ALA A 176 11.18 -9.46 -5.02
N LEU A 177 9.86 -9.46 -5.22
CA LEU A 177 9.22 -9.00 -6.45
C LEU A 177 9.57 -7.53 -6.74
N THR A 178 9.54 -6.66 -5.71
CA THR A 178 9.94 -5.25 -5.82
C THR A 178 11.35 -5.11 -6.39
N ARG A 179 12.32 -5.84 -5.81
CA ARG A 179 13.72 -5.76 -6.26
C ARG A 179 13.93 -6.25 -7.69
N CYS A 180 13.32 -7.38 -8.04
CA CYS A 180 13.47 -7.95 -9.39
C CYS A 180 12.79 -7.07 -10.44
N ALA A 181 11.54 -6.69 -10.21
CA ALA A 181 10.79 -5.87 -11.16
C ALA A 181 11.35 -4.45 -11.31
N ALA A 182 12.03 -3.91 -10.30
CA ALA A 182 12.69 -2.60 -10.37
C ALA A 182 13.81 -2.57 -11.41
N LEU A 183 14.57 -3.66 -11.56
CA LEU A 183 15.62 -3.78 -12.58
C LEU A 183 15.03 -3.78 -13.99
N GLU A 184 13.94 -4.51 -14.20
CA GLU A 184 13.21 -4.55 -15.48
C GLU A 184 12.57 -3.20 -15.81
N ALA A 185 11.95 -2.56 -14.82
CA ALA A 185 11.23 -1.29 -14.97
C ALA A 185 12.17 -0.11 -15.26
N ALA A 186 13.38 -0.13 -14.75
CA ALA A 186 14.39 0.90 -14.99
C ALA A 186 14.73 1.07 -16.49
N GLU A 187 14.61 -0.01 -17.29
CA GLU A 187 14.86 0.04 -18.74
C GLU A 187 13.92 0.98 -19.48
N PHE A 188 12.73 1.25 -18.90
CA PHE A 188 11.74 2.16 -19.49
C PHE A 188 11.35 3.32 -18.55
N GLY A 189 12.24 3.69 -17.63
CA GLY A 189 12.11 4.92 -16.85
C GLY A 189 11.11 4.83 -15.69
N VAL A 190 10.76 3.62 -15.22
CA VAL A 190 9.84 3.42 -14.09
C VAL A 190 10.62 3.00 -12.84
N ARG A 191 10.30 3.60 -11.70
CA ARG A 191 10.86 3.24 -10.39
C ARG A 191 9.88 2.37 -9.61
N ILE A 192 10.40 1.36 -8.93
CA ILE A 192 9.59 0.48 -8.08
C ILE A 192 10.29 0.35 -6.72
N ASN A 193 9.62 0.77 -5.67
CA ASN A 193 10.08 0.64 -4.29
C ASN A 193 9.00 0.03 -3.39
N ALA A 194 9.36 -0.33 -2.17
CA ALA A 194 8.41 -0.78 -1.17
C ALA A 194 8.60 -0.07 0.16
N VAL A 195 7.52 0.08 0.90
CA VAL A 195 7.57 0.38 2.33
C VAL A 195 7.36 -0.91 3.13
N ALA A 196 8.03 -1.03 4.27
CA ALA A 196 7.84 -2.14 5.21
C ALA A 196 7.44 -1.58 6.58
N PRO A 197 6.14 -1.33 6.81
CA PRO A 197 5.64 -0.85 8.09
C PRO A 197 5.79 -1.91 9.19
N SER A 198 6.01 -1.45 10.43
CA SER A 198 5.76 -2.21 11.64
C SER A 198 4.27 -2.11 12.04
N LEU A 199 3.99 -1.95 13.33
CA LEU A 199 2.63 -1.82 13.82
C LEU A 199 2.04 -0.46 13.43
N ALA A 200 1.11 -0.44 12.48
CA ALA A 200 0.31 0.74 12.14
C ALA A 200 -1.13 0.55 12.62
N MET A 201 -1.60 1.43 13.51
CA MET A 201 -2.91 1.28 14.12
C MET A 201 -4.03 1.69 13.17
N HIS A 202 -4.98 0.81 12.97
CA HIS A 202 -6.22 1.10 12.21
C HIS A 202 -7.39 0.26 12.72
N ALA A 203 -8.60 0.71 12.45
CA ALA A 203 -9.83 0.13 13.01
C ALA A 203 -10.04 -1.37 12.67
N PHE A 204 -9.48 -1.88 11.60
CA PHE A 204 -9.56 -3.31 11.28
C PHE A 204 -8.60 -4.12 12.17
N LEU A 205 -7.37 -3.64 12.39
CA LEU A 205 -6.40 -4.33 13.23
C LEU A 205 -6.93 -4.49 14.66
N SER A 206 -7.52 -3.44 15.22
CA SER A 206 -8.12 -3.48 16.56
C SER A 206 -9.30 -4.46 16.70
N LYS A 207 -9.94 -4.86 15.59
CA LYS A 207 -11.04 -5.84 15.58
C LYS A 207 -10.56 -7.29 15.49
N VAL A 208 -9.38 -7.53 14.91
CA VAL A 208 -8.86 -8.87 14.62
C VAL A 208 -7.69 -9.26 15.54
N THR A 209 -7.25 -8.35 16.39
CA THR A 209 -6.13 -8.55 17.32
C THR A 209 -6.63 -8.31 18.75
N THR A 210 -6.25 -9.16 19.70
CA THR A 210 -6.60 -8.98 21.11
C THR A 210 -5.86 -7.79 21.72
N ASP A 211 -6.46 -7.13 22.72
CA ASP A 211 -5.85 -5.99 23.41
C ASP A 211 -4.49 -6.36 24.02
N ASP A 212 -4.35 -7.57 24.58
CA ASP A 212 -3.09 -8.06 25.15
C ASP A 212 -1.99 -8.18 24.08
N LEU A 213 -2.33 -8.72 22.91
CA LEU A 213 -1.36 -8.81 21.80
C LEU A 213 -1.02 -7.42 21.24
N LEU A 214 -1.98 -6.51 21.14
CA LEU A 214 -1.71 -5.13 20.74
C LEU A 214 -0.80 -4.43 21.74
N ALA A 215 -1.02 -4.61 23.04
CA ALA A 215 -0.16 -4.08 24.08
C ALA A 215 1.26 -4.65 23.99
N GLU A 216 1.39 -5.98 23.81
CA GLU A 216 2.68 -6.63 23.61
C GLU A 216 3.41 -6.09 22.38
N LEU A 217 2.75 -6.00 21.23
CA LEU A 217 3.33 -5.48 20.00
C LEU A 217 3.76 -4.02 20.15
N THR A 218 2.96 -3.22 20.86
CA THR A 218 3.27 -1.80 21.12
C THR A 218 4.51 -1.64 21.99
N THR A 219 4.75 -2.54 22.95
CA THR A 219 5.97 -2.49 23.79
C THR A 219 7.25 -2.78 23.01
N ARG A 220 7.15 -3.41 21.86
CA ARG A 220 8.30 -3.66 20.97
C ARG A 220 8.69 -2.44 20.13
N GLU A 221 7.79 -1.46 20.01
CA GLU A 221 8.06 -0.20 19.32
C GLU A 221 8.89 0.72 20.23
N ALA A 222 10.02 1.25 19.72
CA ALA A 222 10.92 2.10 20.52
C ALA A 222 10.22 3.36 21.05
N PHE A 223 9.22 3.89 20.31
CA PHE A 223 8.42 5.02 20.76
C PHE A 223 7.30 4.62 21.74
N GLY A 224 7.10 3.34 22.04
CA GLY A 224 6.02 2.83 22.92
C GLY A 224 4.63 3.13 22.38
N ARG A 225 4.47 3.32 21.06
CA ARG A 225 3.20 3.48 20.35
C ARG A 225 3.26 2.86 18.97
N ALA A 226 2.11 2.49 18.44
CA ALA A 226 1.97 2.17 17.02
C ALA A 226 2.15 3.42 16.16
N ALA A 227 2.52 3.24 14.89
CA ALA A 227 2.48 4.31 13.91
C ALA A 227 1.03 4.66 13.57
N GLU A 228 0.78 5.94 13.32
CA GLU A 228 -0.43 6.37 12.64
C GLU A 228 -0.34 6.00 11.16
N PRO A 229 -1.46 5.62 10.50
CA PRO A 229 -1.44 5.29 9.07
C PRO A 229 -0.84 6.39 8.18
N TRP A 230 -0.99 7.65 8.55
CA TRP A 230 -0.44 8.77 7.82
C TRP A 230 1.10 8.88 7.93
N GLU A 231 1.71 8.38 9.00
CA GLU A 231 3.18 8.33 9.11
C GLU A 231 3.77 7.38 8.06
N VAL A 232 3.07 6.28 7.75
CA VAL A 232 3.43 5.39 6.64
C VAL A 232 3.14 6.05 5.29
N ALA A 233 1.98 6.71 5.15
CA ALA A 233 1.59 7.40 3.93
C ALA A 233 2.60 8.49 3.51
N ASN A 234 3.20 9.21 4.46
CA ASN A 234 4.24 10.20 4.17
C ASN A 234 5.46 9.57 3.48
N VAL A 235 5.89 8.38 3.91
CA VAL A 235 7.00 7.67 3.26
C VAL A 235 6.60 7.16 1.88
N ILE A 236 5.35 6.70 1.70
CA ILE A 236 4.82 6.32 0.38
C ILE A 236 4.82 7.53 -0.56
N VAL A 237 4.34 8.69 -0.11
CA VAL A 237 4.33 9.94 -0.90
C VAL A 237 5.76 10.39 -1.24
N PHE A 238 6.70 10.32 -0.29
CA PHE A 238 8.12 10.57 -0.57
C PHE A 238 8.64 9.67 -1.69
N LEU A 239 8.40 8.36 -1.62
CA LEU A 239 8.83 7.40 -2.64
C LEU A 239 8.12 7.62 -3.99
N ALA A 240 6.90 8.14 -3.98
CA ALA A 240 6.13 8.48 -5.17
C ALA A 240 6.59 9.79 -5.83
N SER A 241 7.21 10.69 -5.07
CA SER A 241 7.61 12.02 -5.51
C SER A 241 8.98 12.06 -6.18
N ASP A 242 9.34 13.24 -6.71
CA ASP A 242 10.64 13.49 -7.30
C ASP A 242 11.78 13.60 -6.27
N TYR A 243 11.48 13.62 -4.97
CA TYR A 243 12.50 13.56 -3.93
C TYR A 243 13.23 12.21 -3.83
N SER A 244 12.71 11.18 -4.48
CA SER A 244 13.29 9.82 -4.49
C SER A 244 13.73 9.34 -5.89
N THR A 245 14.07 10.27 -6.80
CA THR A 245 14.39 9.94 -8.22
C THR A 245 15.55 8.97 -8.41
N TYR A 246 16.46 8.86 -7.43
CA TYR A 246 17.59 7.92 -7.49
C TYR A 246 17.31 6.59 -6.76
N MET A 247 16.07 6.39 -6.27
CA MET A 247 15.69 5.19 -5.53
C MET A 247 14.84 4.26 -6.39
N THR A 248 15.29 3.03 -6.61
CA THR A 248 14.52 1.93 -7.19
C THR A 248 15.02 0.61 -6.63
N GLY A 249 14.11 -0.34 -6.43
CA GLY A 249 14.42 -1.64 -5.83
C GLY A 249 14.57 -1.62 -4.30
N GLU A 250 14.35 -0.48 -3.66
CA GLU A 250 14.51 -0.33 -2.21
C GLU A 250 13.27 -0.82 -1.44
N VAL A 251 13.53 -1.37 -0.26
CA VAL A 251 12.50 -1.71 0.73
C VAL A 251 12.77 -0.88 1.98
N VAL A 252 12.01 0.19 2.14
CA VAL A 252 12.21 1.17 3.20
C VAL A 252 11.42 0.76 4.45
N SER A 253 12.11 0.51 5.55
CA SER A 253 11.46 0.25 6.84
C SER A 253 10.77 1.51 7.37
N VAL A 254 9.47 1.41 7.67
CA VAL A 254 8.71 2.44 8.37
C VAL A 254 8.35 1.90 9.75
N SER A 255 9.31 1.93 10.64
CA SER A 255 9.25 1.20 11.92
C SER A 255 10.10 1.89 12.96
N SER A 256 9.65 1.88 14.19
CA SER A 256 10.45 2.24 15.37
C SER A 256 11.04 1.02 16.08
N GLN A 257 10.92 -0.16 15.51
CA GLN A 257 11.59 -1.37 16.02
C GLN A 257 13.00 -1.48 15.40
N HIS A 258 13.91 -2.11 16.13
CA HIS A 258 15.20 -2.50 15.54
C HIS A 258 15.00 -3.63 14.52
N PRO A 259 15.74 -3.62 13.39
CA PRO A 259 15.70 -4.67 12.39
C PRO A 259 16.15 -6.03 12.92
#